data_836db3292b0847bc5c2cbd0b8bea6455
#
_entry.id   836db3292b0847bc5c2cbd0b8bea6455
#
_cell.length_a   1.000
_cell.length_b   1.000
_cell.length_c   1.000
_cell.angle_alpha   90.00
_cell.angle_beta   90.00
_cell.angle_gamma   90.00
#
_symmetry.space_group_name_H-M   'P 1'
#
loop_
_entity.id
_entity.type
_entity.pdbx_description
1 polymer ?
#
loop_
_entity_poly.entity_id
_entity_poly.type
_entity_poly.pdbx_seq_one_letter_code
_entity_poly.pdbx_strand_id
1 'polypeptide(L)'
;MDFRLLRYFIAVAEELHLARAAERLGIEQSPVSRAMRDLESQLGVQLFDRSTRLTRLTWAGQVFLGECRRVLATVEQAVKSAKAAAQGYQGHLRIAICDSLAQPRIATLLARSREDEPELEIRVFELPFAQQLKMLHNDLLDIGFALSNAVHDGLVAEPVWTDPLSVIVPARHPLLAHVQVPLAEALKFPLVLCHPESGSGCRHQIQAMLQDAGTPLKLVDEVTSLGVMLTLVGAGYGIGFAIASQVQTLQRPDISIRPLAGTPPMLSTYLLRRRGEPSEPMKRFIERVKDGAAPVDDEPVL
;
A
#
# COMPACT_ATOMS: atom_id res chain seq x y z
N MET A 1 13.17 -31.65 1.57
CA MET A 1 11.81 -31.07 1.58
C MET A 1 11.42 -30.71 0.16
N ASP A 2 10.24 -31.15 -0.33
CA ASP A 2 9.75 -30.91 -1.69
C ASP A 2 8.80 -29.70 -1.67
N PHE A 3 8.84 -28.82 -2.69
CA PHE A 3 7.90 -27.70 -2.85
C PHE A 3 6.44 -28.12 -2.85
N ARG A 4 6.15 -29.34 -3.28
CA ARG A 4 4.80 -29.92 -3.23
C ARG A 4 4.29 -30.02 -1.80
N LEU A 5 5.13 -30.42 -0.84
CA LEU A 5 4.79 -30.50 0.58
C LEU A 5 4.43 -29.11 1.14
N LEU A 6 5.17 -28.07 0.73
CA LEU A 6 4.89 -26.68 1.13
C LEU A 6 3.52 -26.22 0.61
N ARG A 7 3.19 -26.51 -0.65
CA ARG A 7 1.87 -26.19 -1.23
C ARG A 7 0.74 -26.90 -0.49
N TYR A 8 0.93 -28.18 -0.18
CA TYR A 8 -0.07 -28.95 0.58
C TYR A 8 -0.25 -28.38 1.97
N PHE A 9 0.83 -28.03 2.65
CA PHE A 9 0.79 -27.43 3.97
C PHE A 9 0.04 -26.09 3.94
N ILE A 10 0.35 -25.20 3.00
CA ILE A 10 -0.35 -23.92 2.88
C ILE A 10 -1.85 -24.14 2.68
N ALA A 11 -2.24 -25.04 1.77
CA ALA A 11 -3.65 -25.34 1.54
C ALA A 11 -4.35 -25.84 2.82
N VAL A 12 -3.74 -26.75 3.56
CA VAL A 12 -4.32 -27.26 4.83
C VAL A 12 -4.37 -26.17 5.89
N ALA A 13 -3.34 -25.30 5.97
CA ALA A 13 -3.25 -24.22 6.94
C ALA A 13 -4.30 -23.12 6.69
N GLU A 14 -4.66 -22.87 5.43
CA GLU A 14 -5.68 -21.89 5.05
C GLU A 14 -7.10 -22.42 5.19
N GLU A 15 -7.33 -23.68 4.79
CA GLU A 15 -8.65 -24.31 4.89
C GLU A 15 -8.99 -24.79 6.31
N LEU A 16 -7.99 -25.06 7.14
CA LEU A 16 -8.11 -25.69 8.46
C LEU A 16 -8.96 -26.98 8.42
N HIS A 17 -8.99 -27.62 7.25
CA HIS A 17 -9.79 -28.82 6.98
C HIS A 17 -9.16 -29.64 5.86
N LEU A 18 -8.71 -30.87 6.17
CA LEU A 18 -7.98 -31.73 5.22
C LEU A 18 -8.77 -32.06 3.94
N ALA A 19 -10.08 -32.31 4.04
CA ALA A 19 -10.89 -32.64 2.86
C ALA A 19 -11.04 -31.43 1.93
N ARG A 20 -11.29 -30.22 2.46
CA ARG A 20 -11.36 -28.97 1.65
C ARG A 20 -10.02 -28.64 1.01
N ALA A 21 -8.92 -28.83 1.75
CA ALA A 21 -7.58 -28.62 1.21
C ALA A 21 -7.29 -29.60 0.05
N ALA A 22 -7.69 -30.86 0.18
CA ALA A 22 -7.56 -31.87 -0.85
C ALA A 22 -8.38 -31.53 -2.10
N GLU A 23 -9.63 -31.11 -1.92
CA GLU A 23 -10.52 -30.63 -3.00
C GLU A 23 -9.89 -29.42 -3.73
N ARG A 24 -9.41 -28.42 -2.99
CA ARG A 24 -8.71 -27.25 -3.54
C ARG A 24 -7.45 -27.63 -4.34
N LEU A 25 -6.75 -28.68 -3.92
CA LEU A 25 -5.56 -29.19 -4.59
C LEU A 25 -5.85 -30.13 -5.76
N GLY A 26 -7.11 -30.55 -5.95
CA GLY A 26 -7.54 -31.49 -6.97
C GLY A 26 -7.01 -32.92 -6.74
N ILE A 27 -6.83 -33.34 -5.48
CA ILE A 27 -6.32 -34.65 -5.10
C ILE A 27 -7.16 -35.27 -3.97
N GLU A 28 -6.93 -36.55 -3.69
CA GLU A 28 -7.58 -37.23 -2.58
C GLU A 28 -7.05 -36.76 -1.21
N GLN A 29 -7.87 -36.90 -0.16
CA GLN A 29 -7.51 -36.50 1.21
C GLN A 29 -6.37 -37.34 1.81
N SER A 30 -6.30 -38.63 1.49
CA SER A 30 -5.32 -39.56 2.07
C SER A 30 -3.84 -39.15 1.77
N PRO A 31 -3.47 -38.78 0.53
CA PRO A 31 -2.16 -38.22 0.19
C PRO A 31 -1.82 -36.95 0.99
N VAL A 32 -2.80 -36.01 1.14
CA VAL A 32 -2.59 -34.77 1.88
C VAL A 32 -2.32 -35.04 3.35
N SER A 33 -3.11 -35.91 3.97
CA SER A 33 -2.94 -36.31 5.37
C SER A 33 -1.58 -36.98 5.64
N ARG A 34 -1.12 -37.80 4.71
CA ARG A 34 0.20 -38.44 4.78
C ARG A 34 1.31 -37.42 4.65
N ALA A 35 1.21 -36.53 3.66
CA ALA A 35 2.16 -35.46 3.42
C ALA A 35 2.34 -34.54 4.65
N MET A 36 1.26 -34.23 5.36
CA MET A 36 1.36 -33.42 6.60
C MET A 36 2.11 -34.16 7.71
N ARG A 37 1.88 -35.46 7.88
CA ARG A 37 2.65 -36.25 8.87
C ARG A 37 4.13 -36.37 8.50
N ASP A 38 4.42 -36.57 7.22
CA ASP A 38 5.80 -36.67 6.73
C ASP A 38 6.53 -35.32 6.90
N LEU A 39 5.83 -34.20 6.67
CA LEU A 39 6.38 -32.86 6.87
C LEU A 39 6.69 -32.61 8.35
N GLU A 40 5.74 -32.87 9.25
CA GLU A 40 5.93 -32.73 10.70
C GLU A 40 7.08 -33.63 11.19
N SER A 41 7.18 -34.86 10.68
CA SER A 41 8.27 -35.78 10.98
C SER A 41 9.64 -35.26 10.51
N GLN A 42 9.71 -34.71 9.28
CA GLN A 42 10.96 -34.12 8.75
C GLN A 42 11.42 -32.89 9.54
N LEU A 43 10.47 -32.09 10.03
CA LEU A 43 10.76 -30.89 10.80
C LEU A 43 11.00 -31.17 12.29
N GLY A 44 10.56 -32.32 12.79
CA GLY A 44 10.64 -32.68 14.21
C GLY A 44 9.70 -31.87 15.09
N VAL A 45 8.71 -31.16 14.52
CA VAL A 45 7.75 -30.32 15.25
C VAL A 45 6.34 -30.52 14.71
N GLN A 46 5.34 -30.40 15.59
CA GLN A 46 3.94 -30.42 15.19
C GLN A 46 3.52 -29.04 14.66
N LEU A 47 2.95 -29.01 13.48
CA LEU A 47 2.44 -27.82 12.83
C LEU A 47 0.94 -27.62 13.06
N PHE A 48 0.23 -28.73 13.33
CA PHE A 48 -1.21 -28.72 13.60
C PHE A 48 -1.52 -29.32 14.97
N ASP A 49 -2.42 -28.67 15.69
CA ASP A 49 -3.04 -29.21 16.90
C ASP A 49 -4.20 -30.12 16.50
N ARG A 50 -4.09 -31.39 16.85
CA ARG A 50 -5.09 -32.44 16.56
C ARG A 50 -5.89 -32.85 17.79
N SER A 51 -5.69 -32.15 18.92
CA SER A 51 -6.36 -32.48 20.19
C SER A 51 -7.87 -32.14 20.17
N THR A 52 -8.29 -31.33 19.21
CA THR A 52 -9.68 -30.91 19.03
C THR A 52 -10.27 -31.44 17.70
N ARG A 53 -11.60 -31.51 17.60
CA ARG A 53 -12.30 -31.86 16.34
C ARG A 53 -11.99 -30.92 15.16
N LEU A 54 -11.42 -29.76 15.43
CA LEU A 54 -11.06 -28.75 14.45
C LEU A 54 -9.53 -28.69 14.33
N THR A 55 -9.04 -28.79 13.10
CA THR A 55 -7.60 -28.59 12.80
C THR A 55 -7.24 -27.14 13.09
N ARG A 56 -6.27 -26.91 13.95
CA ARG A 56 -5.72 -25.56 14.24
C ARG A 56 -4.22 -25.57 14.03
N LEU A 57 -3.67 -24.44 13.61
CA LEU A 57 -2.21 -24.27 13.56
C LEU A 57 -1.65 -24.13 14.98
N THR A 58 -0.55 -24.81 15.25
CA THR A 58 0.31 -24.50 16.39
C THR A 58 1.05 -23.17 16.14
N TRP A 59 1.71 -22.62 17.15
CA TRP A 59 2.61 -21.48 16.96
C TRP A 59 3.69 -21.77 15.92
N ALA A 60 4.33 -22.95 15.97
CA ALA A 60 5.29 -23.41 14.97
C ALA A 60 4.65 -23.47 13.57
N GLY A 61 3.40 -23.94 13.46
CA GLY A 61 2.63 -23.94 12.21
C GLY A 61 2.37 -22.55 11.64
N GLN A 62 2.07 -21.58 12.49
CA GLN A 62 1.87 -20.18 12.06
C GLN A 62 3.17 -19.57 11.52
N VAL A 63 4.28 -19.73 12.24
CA VAL A 63 5.61 -19.29 11.79
C VAL A 63 5.97 -19.96 10.47
N PHE A 64 5.82 -21.29 10.40
CA PHE A 64 6.16 -22.05 9.19
C PHE A 64 5.28 -21.69 8.00
N LEU A 65 4.01 -21.31 8.20
CA LEU A 65 3.14 -20.84 7.13
C LEU A 65 3.68 -19.56 6.49
N GLY A 66 4.16 -18.62 7.28
CA GLY A 66 4.82 -17.41 6.79
C GLY A 66 6.03 -17.74 5.92
N GLU A 67 6.90 -18.63 6.41
CA GLU A 67 8.12 -19.02 5.69
C GLU A 67 7.81 -19.81 4.40
N CYS A 68 6.83 -20.72 4.42
CA CYS A 68 6.42 -21.45 3.22
C CYS A 68 5.92 -20.51 2.10
N ARG A 69 5.12 -19.52 2.46
CA ARG A 69 4.64 -18.50 1.51
C ARG A 69 5.81 -17.72 0.90
N ARG A 70 6.80 -17.34 1.71
CA ARG A 70 8.01 -16.66 1.24
C ARG A 70 8.80 -17.51 0.27
N VAL A 71 9.06 -18.78 0.59
CA VAL A 71 9.81 -19.70 -0.27
C VAL A 71 9.12 -19.86 -1.63
N LEU A 72 7.81 -20.14 -1.65
CA LEU A 72 7.09 -20.32 -2.92
C LEU A 72 7.05 -19.04 -3.74
N ALA A 73 6.87 -17.90 -3.11
CA ALA A 73 6.91 -16.61 -3.79
C ALA A 73 8.30 -16.30 -4.37
N THR A 74 9.38 -16.64 -3.66
CA THR A 74 10.75 -16.49 -4.15
C THR A 74 10.99 -17.38 -5.38
N VAL A 75 10.49 -18.62 -5.39
CA VAL A 75 10.58 -19.51 -6.55
C VAL A 75 9.81 -18.96 -7.75
N GLU A 76 8.58 -18.50 -7.54
CA GLU A 76 7.79 -17.86 -8.60
C GLU A 76 8.48 -16.62 -9.17
N GLN A 77 9.12 -15.83 -8.30
CA GLN A 77 9.89 -14.68 -8.71
C GLN A 77 11.12 -15.07 -9.53
N ALA A 78 11.87 -16.09 -9.11
CA ALA A 78 13.01 -16.59 -9.88
C ALA A 78 12.61 -17.02 -11.30
N VAL A 79 11.47 -17.71 -11.44
CA VAL A 79 10.92 -18.09 -12.75
C VAL A 79 10.56 -16.85 -13.58
N LYS A 80 9.94 -15.83 -12.98
CA LYS A 80 9.60 -14.57 -13.68
C LYS A 80 10.85 -13.83 -14.12
N SER A 81 11.87 -13.73 -13.26
CA SER A 81 13.16 -13.09 -13.59
C SER A 81 13.88 -13.78 -14.72
N ALA A 82 13.91 -15.13 -14.73
CA ALA A 82 14.50 -15.89 -15.81
C ALA A 82 13.76 -15.67 -17.15
N LYS A 83 12.42 -15.58 -17.12
CA LYS A 83 11.62 -15.27 -18.31
C LYS A 83 11.85 -13.83 -18.80
N ALA A 84 11.94 -12.86 -17.90
CA ALA A 84 12.22 -11.48 -18.24
C ALA A 84 13.61 -11.33 -18.87
N ALA A 85 14.64 -11.98 -18.30
CA ALA A 85 15.98 -12.01 -18.86
C ALA A 85 16.02 -12.63 -20.27
N ALA A 86 15.25 -13.70 -20.51
CA ALA A 86 15.11 -14.30 -21.83
C ALA A 86 14.42 -13.39 -22.85
N GLN A 87 13.67 -12.38 -22.39
CA GLN A 87 13.02 -11.36 -23.20
C GLN A 87 13.87 -10.09 -23.37
N GLY A 88 15.12 -10.10 -22.88
CA GLY A 88 16.06 -8.97 -23.00
C GLY A 88 16.01 -7.95 -21.86
N TYR A 89 15.18 -8.17 -20.82
CA TYR A 89 15.19 -7.28 -19.65
C TYR A 89 16.40 -7.56 -18.76
N GLN A 90 17.11 -6.48 -18.37
CA GLN A 90 18.31 -6.56 -17.50
C GLN A 90 18.00 -6.36 -16.02
N GLY A 91 16.72 -6.27 -15.65
CA GLY A 91 16.27 -6.12 -14.27
C GLY A 91 14.76 -6.01 -14.18
N HIS A 92 14.26 -6.10 -12.98
CA HIS A 92 12.84 -5.85 -12.70
C HIS A 92 12.69 -5.12 -11.37
N LEU A 93 11.68 -4.27 -11.30
CA LEU A 93 11.25 -3.58 -10.08
C LEU A 93 9.76 -3.76 -9.87
N ARG A 94 9.38 -4.14 -8.67
CA ARG A 94 8.01 -4.26 -8.21
C ARG A 94 7.71 -3.08 -7.29
N ILE A 95 6.87 -2.19 -7.75
CA ILE A 95 6.56 -0.94 -7.06
C ILE A 95 5.11 -0.98 -6.63
N ALA A 96 4.82 -0.65 -5.38
CA ALA A 96 3.45 -0.46 -4.91
C ALA A 96 3.18 1.00 -4.58
N ILE A 97 1.97 1.42 -4.90
CA ILE A 97 1.41 2.71 -4.51
C ILE A 97 0.13 2.46 -3.70
N CYS A 98 -0.19 3.36 -2.78
CA CYS A 98 -1.51 3.37 -2.15
C CYS A 98 -2.52 4.03 -3.07
N ASP A 99 -3.83 3.71 -2.90
CA ASP A 99 -4.98 4.25 -3.64
C ASP A 99 -4.86 5.75 -3.99
N SER A 100 -4.40 6.54 -3.08
CA SER A 100 -4.35 7.99 -3.25
C SER A 100 -3.01 8.52 -3.79
N LEU A 101 -2.06 7.67 -4.15
CA LEU A 101 -0.73 8.09 -4.62
C LEU A 101 -0.49 7.92 -6.12
N ALA A 102 -1.50 7.49 -6.88
CA ALA A 102 -1.47 7.51 -8.35
C ALA A 102 -1.52 8.96 -8.85
N GLN A 103 -0.38 9.65 -8.83
CA GLN A 103 -0.22 11.08 -9.09
C GLN A 103 0.62 11.34 -10.34
N PRO A 104 0.57 12.57 -10.87
CA PRO A 104 1.43 12.98 -11.98
C PRO A 104 2.93 12.69 -11.73
N ARG A 105 3.42 12.85 -10.48
CA ARG A 105 4.83 12.54 -10.13
C ARG A 105 5.21 11.09 -10.39
N ILE A 106 4.34 10.15 -9.99
CA ILE A 106 4.58 8.72 -10.28
C ILE A 106 4.58 8.47 -11.79
N ALA A 107 3.65 9.06 -12.53
CA ALA A 107 3.60 8.94 -13.98
C ALA A 107 4.88 9.49 -14.64
N THR A 108 5.34 10.67 -14.23
CA THR A 108 6.59 11.27 -14.72
C THR A 108 7.81 10.41 -14.37
N LEU A 109 7.87 9.89 -13.14
CA LEU A 109 8.95 9.00 -12.70
C LEU A 109 9.02 7.72 -13.53
N LEU A 110 7.86 7.11 -13.81
CA LEU A 110 7.78 5.91 -14.64
C LEU A 110 8.14 6.20 -16.10
N ALA A 111 7.71 7.35 -16.65
CA ALA A 111 8.07 7.79 -18.00
C ALA A 111 9.58 7.95 -18.15
N ARG A 112 10.22 8.72 -17.24
CA ARG A 112 11.69 8.87 -17.21
C ARG A 112 12.41 7.53 -17.05
N SER A 113 11.92 6.66 -16.17
CA SER A 113 12.53 5.32 -15.98
C SER A 113 12.46 4.49 -17.25
N ARG A 114 11.37 4.59 -18.02
CA ARG A 114 11.23 3.89 -19.31
C ARG A 114 12.13 4.47 -20.40
N GLU A 115 12.36 5.78 -20.38
CA GLU A 115 13.27 6.44 -21.33
C GLU A 115 14.74 6.13 -21.04
N ASP A 116 15.13 6.23 -19.75
CA ASP A 116 16.53 6.04 -19.34
C ASP A 116 16.95 4.57 -19.32
N GLU A 117 16.03 3.66 -18.99
CA GLU A 117 16.29 2.23 -18.82
C GLU A 117 15.17 1.39 -19.46
N PRO A 118 15.08 1.34 -20.81
CA PRO A 118 14.03 0.60 -21.52
C PRO A 118 14.09 -0.92 -21.27
N GLU A 119 15.25 -1.41 -20.82
CA GLU A 119 15.48 -2.83 -20.48
C GLU A 119 15.09 -3.17 -19.02
N LEU A 120 14.64 -2.19 -18.24
CA LEU A 120 14.15 -2.41 -16.88
C LEU A 120 12.65 -2.68 -16.89
N GLU A 121 12.22 -3.87 -16.48
CA GLU A 121 10.79 -4.18 -16.31
C GLU A 121 10.30 -3.57 -14.99
N ILE A 122 9.41 -2.58 -15.06
CA ILE A 122 8.75 -2.01 -13.89
C ILE A 122 7.30 -2.51 -13.84
N ARG A 123 6.92 -3.12 -12.71
CA ARG A 123 5.53 -3.51 -12.41
C ARG A 123 4.99 -2.69 -11.27
N VAL A 124 3.85 -2.05 -11.51
CA VAL A 124 3.18 -1.21 -10.52
C VAL A 124 1.96 -1.95 -9.98
N PHE A 125 1.79 -1.92 -8.67
CA PHE A 125 0.67 -2.51 -7.94
C PHE A 125 -0.01 -1.43 -7.10
N GLU A 126 -1.33 -1.48 -7.02
CA GLU A 126 -2.06 -0.70 -6.04
C GLU A 126 -2.34 -1.57 -4.82
N LEU A 127 -1.77 -1.18 -3.68
CA LEU A 127 -1.82 -1.99 -2.45
C LEU A 127 -2.01 -1.10 -1.22
N PRO A 128 -2.87 -1.51 -0.27
CA PRO A 128 -2.95 -0.91 1.05
C PRO A 128 -1.61 -0.94 1.78
N PHE A 129 -1.36 0.07 2.63
CA PHE A 129 -0.09 0.22 3.38
C PHE A 129 0.32 -1.06 4.12
N ALA A 130 -0.62 -1.67 4.88
CA ALA A 130 -0.35 -2.91 5.60
C ALA A 130 0.06 -4.08 4.68
N GLN A 131 -0.52 -4.14 3.47
CA GLN A 131 -0.16 -5.15 2.48
C GLN A 131 1.21 -4.86 1.86
N GLN A 132 1.55 -3.58 1.62
CA GLN A 132 2.89 -3.19 1.18
C GLN A 132 3.96 -3.65 2.18
N LEU A 133 3.77 -3.37 3.48
CA LEU A 133 4.71 -3.80 4.54
C LEU A 133 4.91 -5.32 4.53
N LYS A 134 3.81 -6.08 4.44
CA LYS A 134 3.87 -7.54 4.38
C LYS A 134 4.61 -8.05 3.13
N MET A 135 4.35 -7.44 1.97
CA MET A 135 4.99 -7.85 0.72
C MET A 135 6.46 -7.44 0.66
N LEU A 136 6.83 -6.26 1.17
CA LEU A 136 8.22 -5.85 1.34
C LEU A 136 8.97 -6.81 2.27
N HIS A 137 8.39 -7.14 3.42
CA HIS A 137 9.00 -8.09 4.36
C HIS A 137 9.24 -9.47 3.72
N ASN A 138 8.31 -9.92 2.88
CA ASN A 138 8.36 -11.23 2.21
C ASN A 138 9.09 -11.23 0.87
N ASP A 139 9.79 -10.15 0.51
CA ASP A 139 10.53 -10.03 -0.76
C ASP A 139 9.65 -10.18 -2.02
N LEU A 140 8.39 -9.81 -1.91
CA LEU A 140 7.40 -9.81 -2.99
C LEU A 140 7.22 -8.44 -3.63
N LEU A 141 7.81 -7.42 -3.02
CA LEU A 141 7.79 -6.02 -3.42
C LEU A 141 9.18 -5.45 -3.17
N ASP A 142 9.63 -4.57 -4.05
CA ASP A 142 10.94 -3.93 -3.94
C ASP A 142 10.82 -2.53 -3.32
N ILE A 143 9.83 -1.76 -3.78
CA ILE A 143 9.56 -0.37 -3.33
C ILE A 143 8.07 -0.20 -3.07
N GLY A 144 7.75 0.46 -1.97
CA GLY A 144 6.41 0.96 -1.68
C GLY A 144 6.38 2.47 -1.58
N PHE A 145 5.27 3.10 -1.94
CA PHE A 145 4.99 4.50 -1.64
C PHE A 145 3.75 4.61 -0.77
N ALA A 146 3.88 5.31 0.35
CA ALA A 146 2.80 5.49 1.31
C ALA A 146 2.88 6.84 2.05
N LEU A 147 1.78 7.22 2.68
CA LEU A 147 1.68 8.41 3.53
C LEU A 147 1.90 8.08 5.02
N SER A 148 2.64 7.03 5.29
CA SER A 148 3.00 6.60 6.65
C SER A 148 4.42 6.10 6.71
N ASN A 149 5.11 6.44 7.80
CA ASN A 149 6.44 5.94 8.13
C ASN A 149 6.41 4.88 9.25
N ALA A 150 5.23 4.39 9.64
CA ALA A 150 5.06 3.40 10.70
C ALA A 150 5.48 2.01 10.21
N VAL A 151 6.77 1.81 9.97
CA VAL A 151 7.35 0.55 9.52
C VAL A 151 7.84 -0.29 10.68
N HIS A 152 7.84 -1.62 10.50
CA HIS A 152 8.38 -2.58 11.46
C HIS A 152 9.87 -2.84 11.22
N ASP A 153 10.49 -3.58 12.13
CA ASP A 153 11.90 -3.99 12.01
C ASP A 153 12.17 -4.67 10.66
N GLY A 154 13.33 -4.35 10.09
CA GLY A 154 13.75 -4.85 8.78
C GLY A 154 13.28 -4.03 7.58
N LEU A 155 12.43 -3.03 7.78
CA LEU A 155 12.01 -2.07 6.75
C LEU A 155 12.58 -0.68 7.02
N VAL A 156 12.59 0.16 5.99
CA VAL A 156 13.00 1.57 6.04
C VAL A 156 11.93 2.39 5.34
N ALA A 157 11.60 3.54 5.93
CA ALA A 157 10.74 4.55 5.34
C ALA A 157 11.55 5.85 5.18
N GLU A 158 11.79 6.28 3.95
CA GLU A 158 12.52 7.49 3.62
C GLU A 158 11.52 8.54 3.10
N PRO A 159 11.47 9.77 3.67
CA PRO A 159 10.60 10.82 3.13
C PRO A 159 11.14 11.23 1.75
N VAL A 160 10.27 11.27 0.75
CA VAL A 160 10.66 11.60 -0.63
C VAL A 160 9.94 12.80 -1.20
N TRP A 161 8.68 13.01 -0.84
CA TRP A 161 7.91 14.18 -1.29
C TRP A 161 7.13 14.76 -0.13
N THR A 162 6.88 16.05 -0.21
CA THR A 162 6.07 16.79 0.76
C THR A 162 5.10 17.68 0.01
N ASP A 163 3.83 17.60 0.35
CA ASP A 163 2.75 18.31 -0.34
C ASP A 163 1.81 18.98 0.67
N PRO A 164 1.25 20.15 0.33
CA PRO A 164 0.27 20.82 1.18
C PRO A 164 -1.05 20.08 1.19
N LEU A 165 -1.73 20.17 2.34
CA LEU A 165 -3.10 19.69 2.50
C LEU A 165 -4.07 20.67 1.85
N SER A 166 -5.05 20.15 1.11
CA SER A 166 -6.17 20.89 0.55
C SER A 166 -7.48 20.43 1.14
N VAL A 167 -8.48 21.31 1.18
CA VAL A 167 -9.85 20.99 1.52
C VAL A 167 -10.68 20.76 0.27
N ILE A 168 -11.53 19.73 0.33
CA ILE A 168 -12.44 19.34 -0.74
C ILE A 168 -13.86 19.60 -0.22
N VAL A 169 -14.62 20.36 -0.98
CA VAL A 169 -15.98 20.77 -0.61
C VAL A 169 -16.95 20.49 -1.78
N PRO A 170 -18.26 20.34 -1.50
CA PRO A 170 -19.27 20.31 -2.56
C PRO A 170 -19.17 21.55 -3.49
N ALA A 171 -19.55 21.42 -4.74
CA ALA A 171 -19.47 22.50 -5.75
C ALA A 171 -20.27 23.79 -5.37
N ARG A 172 -21.21 23.69 -4.42
CA ARG A 172 -21.98 24.81 -3.90
C ARG A 172 -21.88 24.85 -2.37
N HIS A 173 -20.70 25.16 -1.85
CA HIS A 173 -20.44 25.16 -0.41
C HIS A 173 -20.09 26.57 0.09
N PRO A 174 -20.51 26.99 1.32
CA PRO A 174 -20.18 28.31 1.87
C PRO A 174 -18.68 28.62 1.91
N LEU A 175 -17.83 27.63 2.13
CA LEU A 175 -16.37 27.81 2.13
C LEU A 175 -15.80 28.28 0.80
N LEU A 176 -16.55 28.20 -0.30
CA LEU A 176 -16.13 28.73 -1.63
C LEU A 176 -16.05 30.26 -1.66
N ALA A 177 -16.60 30.96 -0.67
CA ALA A 177 -16.38 32.39 -0.48
C ALA A 177 -14.92 32.73 -0.19
N HIS A 178 -14.12 31.76 0.26
CA HIS A 178 -12.70 31.90 0.50
C HIS A 178 -11.89 31.40 -0.71
N VAL A 179 -10.91 32.19 -1.15
CA VAL A 179 -9.90 31.73 -2.12
C VAL A 179 -8.98 30.69 -1.48
N GLN A 180 -8.59 30.95 -0.23
CA GLN A 180 -7.87 30.02 0.66
C GLN A 180 -8.69 29.87 1.94
N VAL A 181 -8.98 28.65 2.33
CA VAL A 181 -9.88 28.33 3.43
C VAL A 181 -9.13 28.28 4.77
N PRO A 182 -9.47 29.12 5.76
CA PRO A 182 -8.91 28.97 7.11
C PRO A 182 -9.31 27.59 7.68
N LEU A 183 -8.32 26.85 8.23
CA LEU A 183 -8.57 25.53 8.80
C LEU A 183 -9.67 25.54 9.86
N ALA A 184 -9.69 26.57 10.73
CA ALA A 184 -10.72 26.74 11.76
C ALA A 184 -12.14 26.88 11.18
N GLU A 185 -12.29 27.49 9.99
CA GLU A 185 -13.57 27.58 9.29
C GLU A 185 -13.98 26.24 8.69
N ALA A 186 -13.02 25.50 8.11
CA ALA A 186 -13.27 24.17 7.56
C ALA A 186 -13.76 23.21 8.65
N LEU A 187 -13.15 23.23 9.84
CA LEU A 187 -13.48 22.33 10.96
C LEU A 187 -14.86 22.57 11.58
N LYS A 188 -15.55 23.66 11.22
CA LYS A 188 -16.94 23.86 11.64
C LYS A 188 -17.93 22.94 10.93
N PHE A 189 -17.54 22.36 9.79
CA PHE A 189 -18.37 21.52 8.96
C PHE A 189 -18.18 20.03 9.25
N PRO A 190 -19.18 19.19 8.90
CA PRO A 190 -19.04 17.74 8.97
C PRO A 190 -17.89 17.23 8.09
N LEU A 191 -17.14 16.24 8.59
CA LEU A 191 -15.96 15.69 7.92
C LEU A 191 -16.22 14.26 7.42
N VAL A 192 -15.79 13.99 6.20
CA VAL A 192 -15.61 12.65 5.63
C VAL A 192 -14.11 12.41 5.52
N LEU A 193 -13.59 11.44 6.26
CA LEU A 193 -12.15 11.16 6.30
C LEU A 193 -11.86 9.72 5.91
N CYS A 194 -10.62 9.45 5.52
CA CYS A 194 -10.18 8.07 5.30
C CYS A 194 -10.13 7.31 6.63
N HIS A 195 -10.57 6.04 6.62
CA HIS A 195 -10.48 5.16 7.78
C HIS A 195 -9.01 4.94 8.19
N PRO A 196 -8.66 4.86 9.48
CA PRO A 196 -7.27 4.67 9.92
C PRO A 196 -6.58 3.45 9.32
N GLU A 197 -7.31 2.36 9.15
CA GLU A 197 -6.84 1.12 8.55
C GLU A 197 -6.92 1.11 7.02
N SER A 198 -7.50 2.17 6.42
CA SER A 198 -7.54 2.29 4.97
C SER A 198 -6.14 2.57 4.41
N GLY A 199 -5.97 2.12 3.21
CA GLY A 199 -4.74 1.85 2.54
C GLY A 199 -3.60 2.85 2.53
N SER A 200 -3.79 4.14 2.77
CA SER A 200 -2.74 5.13 2.51
C SER A 200 -1.85 5.52 3.70
N GLY A 201 -2.30 5.27 4.93
CA GLY A 201 -1.64 5.80 6.13
C GLY A 201 -1.83 7.31 6.35
N CYS A 202 -2.51 7.99 5.44
CA CYS A 202 -2.80 9.43 5.44
C CYS A 202 -3.54 9.89 6.72
N ARG A 203 -4.43 9.05 7.24
CA ARG A 203 -5.27 9.39 8.40
C ARG A 203 -4.46 9.84 9.62
N HIS A 204 -3.35 9.17 9.92
CA HIS A 204 -2.54 9.53 11.09
C HIS A 204 -1.94 10.93 10.96
N GLN A 205 -1.41 11.28 9.78
CA GLN A 205 -0.88 12.61 9.54
C GLN A 205 -1.99 13.68 9.62
N ILE A 206 -3.13 13.45 8.96
CA ILE A 206 -4.27 14.37 9.00
C ILE A 206 -4.82 14.49 10.42
N GLN A 207 -4.98 13.40 11.13
CA GLN A 207 -5.52 13.42 12.50
C GLN A 207 -4.62 14.19 13.46
N ALA A 208 -3.31 14.01 13.41
CA ALA A 208 -2.37 14.76 14.21
C ALA A 208 -2.53 16.27 13.98
N MET A 209 -2.59 16.69 12.73
CA MET A 209 -2.78 18.09 12.35
C MET A 209 -4.11 18.68 12.83
N LEU A 210 -5.19 17.90 12.73
CA LEU A 210 -6.53 18.35 13.14
C LEU A 210 -6.66 18.40 14.66
N GLN A 211 -5.96 17.55 15.40
CA GLN A 211 -5.93 17.56 16.86
C GLN A 211 -5.20 18.82 17.40
N ASP A 212 -4.13 19.24 16.73
CA ASP A 212 -3.40 20.46 17.10
C ASP A 212 -4.26 21.73 16.96
N ALA A 213 -5.30 21.68 16.13
CA ALA A 213 -6.24 22.80 15.97
C ALA A 213 -7.19 23.02 17.16
N GLY A 214 -7.21 22.11 18.14
CA GLY A 214 -8.00 22.26 19.39
C GLY A 214 -9.51 22.27 19.22
N THR A 215 -10.01 21.96 18.01
CA THR A 215 -11.46 21.99 17.70
C THR A 215 -12.01 20.56 17.64
N PRO A 216 -13.13 20.24 18.30
CA PRO A 216 -13.74 18.91 18.20
C PRO A 216 -14.15 18.63 16.76
N LEU A 217 -13.68 17.49 16.23
CA LEU A 217 -13.99 17.07 14.86
C LEU A 217 -15.43 16.54 14.78
N LYS A 218 -16.20 17.03 13.83
CA LYS A 218 -17.52 16.49 13.49
C LYS A 218 -17.39 15.41 12.41
N LEU A 219 -16.90 14.24 12.80
CA LEU A 219 -16.76 13.14 11.86
C LEU A 219 -18.14 12.55 11.54
N VAL A 220 -18.49 12.50 10.25
CA VAL A 220 -19.75 11.93 9.75
C VAL A 220 -19.54 10.53 9.20
N ASP A 221 -18.45 10.32 8.48
CA ASP A 221 -18.15 9.02 7.88
C ASP A 221 -16.64 8.78 7.76
N GLU A 222 -16.26 7.50 7.77
CA GLU A 222 -14.91 7.03 7.54
C GLU A 222 -14.90 6.07 6.35
N VAL A 223 -14.13 6.40 5.32
CA VAL A 223 -14.12 5.71 4.04
C VAL A 223 -12.80 5.04 3.76
N THR A 224 -12.81 4.03 2.90
CA THR A 224 -11.64 3.21 2.60
C THR A 224 -10.80 3.73 1.44
N SER A 225 -11.31 4.67 0.63
CA SER A 225 -10.59 5.22 -0.52
C SER A 225 -10.89 6.70 -0.76
N LEU A 226 -9.96 7.39 -1.43
CA LEU A 226 -10.14 8.77 -1.88
C LEU A 226 -11.36 8.90 -2.80
N GLY A 227 -11.57 7.94 -3.70
CA GLY A 227 -12.71 7.96 -4.62
C GLY A 227 -14.06 7.96 -3.91
N VAL A 228 -14.22 7.15 -2.86
CA VAL A 228 -15.44 7.14 -2.03
C VAL A 228 -15.58 8.45 -1.24
N MET A 229 -14.50 8.99 -0.68
CA MET A 229 -14.52 10.29 -0.01
C MET A 229 -15.03 11.39 -0.94
N LEU A 230 -14.47 11.48 -2.15
CA LEU A 230 -14.88 12.46 -3.14
C LEU A 230 -16.36 12.31 -3.54
N THR A 231 -16.86 11.09 -3.59
CA THR A 231 -18.26 10.81 -3.90
C THR A 231 -19.21 11.29 -2.79
N LEU A 232 -18.87 11.02 -1.52
CA LEU A 232 -19.67 11.49 -0.39
C LEU A 232 -19.61 13.01 -0.24
N VAL A 233 -18.44 13.61 -0.46
CA VAL A 233 -18.30 15.08 -0.48
C VAL A 233 -19.16 15.68 -1.59
N GLY A 234 -19.08 15.17 -2.82
CA GLY A 234 -19.89 15.62 -3.95
C GLY A 234 -21.40 15.49 -3.70
N ALA A 235 -21.81 14.47 -2.95
CA ALA A 235 -23.19 14.25 -2.51
C ALA A 235 -23.61 15.15 -1.33
N GLY A 236 -22.70 15.94 -0.74
CA GLY A 236 -23.00 16.89 0.32
C GLY A 236 -23.02 16.30 1.74
N TYR A 237 -22.46 15.13 1.96
CA TYR A 237 -22.38 14.52 3.31
C TYR A 237 -21.45 15.29 4.26
N GLY A 238 -20.46 16.00 3.70
CA GLY A 238 -19.52 16.78 4.46
C GLY A 238 -18.41 17.33 3.56
N ILE A 239 -17.30 17.72 4.18
CA ILE A 239 -16.08 18.12 3.47
C ILE A 239 -14.98 17.10 3.72
N GLY A 240 -13.97 17.05 2.83
CA GLY A 240 -12.83 16.15 2.96
C GLY A 240 -11.51 16.89 2.94
N PHE A 241 -10.44 16.17 3.28
CA PHE A 241 -9.07 16.65 3.15
C PHE A 241 -8.26 15.66 2.32
N ALA A 242 -7.44 16.18 1.40
CA ALA A 242 -6.49 15.38 0.64
C ALA A 242 -5.24 16.19 0.31
N ILE A 243 -4.20 15.50 -0.11
CA ILE A 243 -2.97 16.14 -0.57
C ILE A 243 -3.25 16.88 -1.88
N ALA A 244 -2.74 18.10 -2.01
CA ALA A 244 -2.96 18.94 -3.19
C ALA A 244 -2.60 18.22 -4.49
N SER A 245 -1.43 17.58 -4.55
CA SER A 245 -0.96 16.85 -5.75
C SER A 245 -1.87 15.67 -6.17
N GLN A 246 -2.68 15.13 -5.27
CA GLN A 246 -3.62 14.04 -5.58
C GLN A 246 -4.91 14.55 -6.24
N VAL A 247 -5.30 15.77 -5.93
CA VAL A 247 -6.63 16.27 -6.28
C VAL A 247 -6.61 17.43 -7.26
N GLN A 248 -5.50 18.14 -7.43
CA GLN A 248 -5.39 19.29 -8.34
C GLN A 248 -5.69 18.95 -9.81
N THR A 249 -5.39 17.73 -10.24
CA THR A 249 -5.64 17.25 -11.61
C THR A 249 -7.05 16.68 -11.80
N LEU A 250 -7.84 16.58 -10.73
CA LEU A 250 -9.18 16.01 -10.81
C LEU A 250 -10.17 17.03 -11.38
N GLN A 251 -10.83 16.66 -12.46
CA GLN A 251 -11.91 17.42 -13.07
C GLN A 251 -13.26 16.79 -12.70
N ARG A 252 -13.87 17.26 -11.61
CA ARG A 252 -15.19 16.82 -11.16
C ARG A 252 -16.11 18.03 -10.94
N PRO A 253 -17.29 18.06 -11.59
CA PRO A 253 -18.20 19.19 -11.50
C PRO A 253 -18.97 19.28 -10.17
N ASP A 254 -18.99 18.19 -9.41
CA ASP A 254 -19.74 18.04 -8.14
C ASP A 254 -18.95 18.50 -6.91
N ILE A 255 -17.64 18.71 -7.04
CA ILE A 255 -16.76 19.15 -5.95
C ILE A 255 -15.92 20.37 -6.37
N SER A 256 -15.38 21.06 -5.37
CA SER A 256 -14.37 22.09 -5.55
C SER A 256 -13.24 21.87 -4.55
N ILE A 257 -12.01 22.14 -4.98
CA ILE A 257 -10.80 22.02 -4.19
C ILE A 257 -10.32 23.43 -3.85
N ARG A 258 -9.93 23.64 -2.60
CA ARG A 258 -9.36 24.91 -2.14
C ARG A 258 -8.11 24.66 -1.30
N PRO A 259 -7.07 25.47 -1.46
CA PRO A 259 -5.93 25.46 -0.55
C PRO A 259 -6.35 25.94 0.84
N LEU A 260 -5.64 25.47 1.87
CA LEU A 260 -5.80 26.01 3.22
C LEU A 260 -5.05 27.34 3.34
N ALA A 261 -5.60 28.26 4.12
CA ALA A 261 -5.04 29.59 4.35
C ALA A 261 -3.83 29.52 5.31
N GLY A 262 -2.92 30.48 5.14
CA GLY A 262 -1.72 30.60 5.96
C GLY A 262 -0.64 29.59 5.56
N THR A 263 0.05 29.01 6.55
CA THR A 263 0.99 27.90 6.31
C THR A 263 0.20 26.61 6.35
N PRO A 264 -0.13 26.01 5.17
CA PRO A 264 -0.92 24.79 5.15
C PRO A 264 -0.13 23.65 5.79
N PRO A 265 -0.81 22.73 6.49
CA PRO A 265 -0.18 21.51 6.94
C PRO A 265 0.40 20.73 5.74
N MET A 266 1.62 20.22 5.92
CA MET A 266 2.35 19.47 4.91
C MET A 266 2.30 17.98 5.22
N LEU A 267 1.96 17.16 4.23
CA LEU A 267 1.99 15.70 4.35
C LEU A 267 3.19 15.14 3.60
N SER A 268 3.86 14.19 4.24
CA SER A 268 5.02 13.51 3.66
C SER A 268 4.62 12.19 3.00
N THR A 269 5.08 12.00 1.77
CA THR A 269 5.09 10.69 1.11
C THR A 269 6.42 10.01 1.39
N TYR A 270 6.36 8.76 1.79
CA TYR A 270 7.52 7.93 2.12
C TYR A 270 7.75 6.86 1.06
N LEU A 271 8.99 6.67 0.69
CA LEU A 271 9.47 5.49 -0.01
C LEU A 271 9.78 4.41 1.02
N LEU A 272 9.16 3.27 0.85
CA LEU A 272 9.30 2.10 1.72
C LEU A 272 10.14 1.04 1.03
N ARG A 273 11.10 0.47 1.73
CA ARG A 273 11.92 -0.63 1.23
C ARG A 273 12.43 -1.52 2.36
N ARG A 274 12.98 -2.67 2.01
CA ARG A 274 13.73 -3.48 2.99
C ARG A 274 15.02 -2.77 3.40
N ARG A 275 15.39 -3.00 4.65
CA ARG A 275 16.71 -2.60 5.15
C ARG A 275 17.79 -3.44 4.44
N GLY A 276 18.88 -2.82 4.12
CA GLY A 276 19.98 -3.44 3.40
C GLY A 276 20.36 -2.65 2.15
N GLU A 277 21.34 -3.15 1.43
CA GLU A 277 21.79 -2.51 0.21
C GLU A 277 20.81 -2.80 -0.93
N PRO A 278 20.25 -1.77 -1.60
CA PRO A 278 19.35 -1.96 -2.73
C PRO A 278 20.11 -2.50 -3.94
N SER A 279 19.43 -3.24 -4.80
CA SER A 279 19.99 -3.68 -6.11
C SER A 279 20.30 -2.47 -6.99
N GLU A 280 21.20 -2.62 -7.96
CA GLU A 280 21.58 -1.52 -8.85
C GLU A 280 20.39 -0.86 -9.58
N PRO A 281 19.42 -1.59 -10.15
CA PRO A 281 18.22 -0.97 -10.72
C PRO A 281 17.41 -0.19 -9.68
N MET A 282 17.34 -0.70 -8.45
CA MET A 282 16.62 -0.04 -7.36
C MET A 282 17.33 1.23 -6.89
N LYS A 283 18.67 1.25 -6.83
CA LYS A 283 19.46 2.45 -6.50
C LYS A 283 19.17 3.57 -7.50
N ARG A 284 19.29 3.27 -8.80
CA ARG A 284 19.03 4.25 -9.87
C ARG A 284 17.58 4.75 -9.85
N PHE A 285 16.63 3.88 -9.56
CA PHE A 285 15.23 4.30 -9.42
C PHE A 285 15.04 5.23 -8.20
N ILE A 286 15.65 4.93 -7.04
CA ILE A 286 15.61 5.78 -5.84
C ILE A 286 16.25 7.14 -6.11
N GLU A 287 17.34 7.20 -6.85
CA GLU A 287 17.98 8.46 -7.27
C GLU A 287 17.02 9.32 -8.09
N ARG A 288 16.33 8.74 -9.10
CA ARG A 288 15.31 9.45 -9.88
C ARG A 288 14.14 9.96 -9.02
N VAL A 289 13.74 9.19 -8.00
CA VAL A 289 12.70 9.63 -7.04
C VAL A 289 13.16 10.88 -6.30
N LYS A 290 14.44 10.93 -5.88
CA LYS A 290 15.04 12.07 -5.16
C LYS A 290 15.23 13.27 -6.07
N ASP A 291 15.65 13.07 -7.31
CA ASP A 291 15.82 14.14 -8.31
C ASP A 291 14.47 14.79 -8.69
N GLY A 292 13.41 14.02 -8.72
CA GLY A 292 12.05 14.51 -8.93
C GLY A 292 11.42 15.17 -7.71
N ALA A 293 12.13 15.25 -6.58
CA ALA A 293 11.67 15.87 -5.34
C ALA A 293 11.75 17.40 -5.34
N ALA A 294 12.37 18.03 -6.36
CA ALA A 294 12.34 19.47 -6.51
C ALA A 294 10.88 19.96 -6.58
N PRO A 295 10.52 21.06 -5.91
CA PRO A 295 9.18 21.63 -6.04
C PRO A 295 8.91 21.85 -7.53
N VAL A 296 7.76 21.38 -8.01
CA VAL A 296 7.26 21.81 -9.32
C VAL A 296 7.05 23.32 -9.14
N ASP A 297 7.90 24.12 -9.75
CA ASP A 297 7.71 25.56 -9.80
C ASP A 297 6.29 25.79 -10.30
N ASP A 298 5.49 26.47 -9.48
CA ASP A 298 4.16 26.97 -9.85
C ASP A 298 4.33 27.97 -11.00
N GLU A 299 4.43 27.49 -12.25
CA GLU A 299 4.06 28.32 -13.38
C GLU A 299 2.54 28.46 -13.33
N PRO A 300 2.04 29.67 -13.15
CA PRO A 300 0.60 29.92 -13.21
C PRO A 300 0.13 29.57 -14.60
N VAL A 301 -0.70 28.53 -14.71
CA VAL A 301 -1.46 28.27 -15.92
C VAL A 301 -2.36 29.46 -16.17
N LEU A 302 -2.02 30.24 -17.21
CA LEU A 302 -2.76 31.37 -17.75
C LEU A 302 -4.17 30.97 -18.22
#